data_16682c0fd27a5f29c30f617c3ef54294
#
_entry.id   16682c0fd27a5f29c30f617c3ef54294
#
_cell.length_a   1.000
_cell.length_b   1.000
_cell.length_c   1.000
_cell.angle_alpha   90.00
_cell.angle_beta   90.00
_cell.angle_gamma   90.00
#
_symmetry.space_group_name_H-M   'P 1'
#
loop_
_entity.id
_entity.type
_entity.pdbx_description
1 polymer ?
#
loop_
_entity_poly.entity_id
_entity_poly.type
_entity_poly.pdbx_seq_one_letter_code
_entity_poly.pdbx_strand_id
1 'polypeptide(L)'
;MGPVFYTSLPRDAQTPQGHGTSGGAARRRLVSILWERLVAMDSPLWPCRLPSGRDALPIQVVRDPLGKPHLLLGEYRGPAISFTQGGGAVWAALCGDESDIGIDVAEADEFQGDYPFGRVFNARELQHVVSLAGGDVGKASALLWSVKEAAVKALGCGFHLVEPRDIHVHPAVMGDGEYTFPVRLSRKALERLPLGAGRSIWVRSLPQAKTWLSIAFVNWQCR
;
A
#
# COMPACT_ATOMS: atom_id res chain seq x y z
N MET A 1 14.62 -1.87 8.26
CA MET A 1 13.43 -1.26 7.63
C MET A 1 13.40 0.19 8.07
N GLY A 2 13.41 1.12 7.13
CA GLY A 2 13.38 2.56 7.41
C GLY A 2 12.01 3.01 7.92
N PRO A 3 11.90 4.26 8.37
CA PRO A 3 10.65 4.80 8.88
C PRO A 3 9.58 4.81 7.81
N VAL A 4 8.37 4.50 8.21
CA VAL A 4 7.18 4.53 7.36
C VAL A 4 6.20 5.54 7.94
N PHE A 5 5.75 6.41 7.06
CA PHE A 5 4.76 7.42 7.38
C PHE A 5 3.49 7.14 6.60
N TYR A 6 2.35 7.22 7.26
CA TYR A 6 1.06 7.20 6.61
C TYR A 6 0.12 8.22 7.24
N THR A 7 -0.85 8.67 6.47
CA THR A 7 -1.87 9.62 6.94
C THR A 7 -3.08 9.58 6.00
N SER A 8 -4.19 10.15 6.45
CA SER A 8 -5.39 10.29 5.66
C SER A 8 -5.98 11.69 5.76
N LEU A 9 -6.79 12.03 4.77
CA LEU A 9 -7.67 13.19 4.77
C LEU A 9 -9.09 12.72 4.50
N PRO A 10 -10.11 13.29 5.20
CA PRO A 10 -11.51 13.02 4.90
C PRO A 10 -11.81 13.29 3.41
N ARG A 11 -12.66 12.48 2.82
CA ARG A 11 -13.19 12.75 1.49
C ARG A 11 -14.29 13.80 1.65
N ASP A 12 -14.09 14.98 1.06
CA ASP A 12 -15.11 16.03 1.11
C ASP A 12 -16.41 15.51 0.51
N ALA A 13 -17.47 15.44 1.34
CA ALA A 13 -18.78 14.92 0.96
C ALA A 13 -19.49 15.79 -0.12
N GLN A 14 -18.93 16.94 -0.49
CA GLN A 14 -19.54 17.92 -1.37
C GLN A 14 -18.99 17.95 -2.79
N THR A 15 -18.04 17.09 -3.14
CA THR A 15 -17.57 17.06 -4.52
C THR A 15 -18.35 15.99 -5.29
N PRO A 16 -19.28 16.38 -6.20
CA PRO A 16 -19.92 15.42 -7.10
C PRO A 16 -18.85 14.63 -7.83
N GLN A 17 -19.14 13.39 -8.22
CA GLN A 17 -18.26 12.50 -8.98
C GLN A 17 -17.90 13.08 -10.36
N GLY A 18 -17.33 14.29 -10.37
CA GLY A 18 -16.76 14.95 -11.54
C GLY A 18 -15.32 14.49 -11.71
N HIS A 19 -15.04 13.85 -12.83
CA HIS A 19 -13.72 13.38 -13.20
C HIS A 19 -12.66 14.49 -13.04
N GLY A 20 -11.73 14.34 -12.11
CA GLY A 20 -10.37 14.83 -12.34
C GLY A 20 -9.75 15.83 -11.36
N THR A 21 -10.45 16.62 -10.53
CA THR A 21 -9.78 17.73 -9.83
C THR A 21 -9.66 17.61 -8.30
N SER A 22 -10.64 17.06 -7.60
CA SER A 22 -10.62 17.01 -6.12
C SER A 22 -9.62 15.98 -5.56
N GLY A 23 -9.51 14.82 -6.18
CA GLY A 23 -8.54 13.80 -5.77
C GLY A 23 -7.08 14.23 -5.91
N GLY A 24 -6.79 15.14 -6.84
CA GLY A 24 -5.46 15.71 -7.04
C GLY A 24 -5.02 16.63 -5.91
N ALA A 25 -5.93 17.47 -5.40
CA ALA A 25 -5.63 18.40 -4.30
C ALA A 25 -5.37 17.65 -2.98
N ALA A 26 -6.24 16.67 -2.64
CA ALA A 26 -6.06 15.85 -1.44
C ALA A 26 -4.74 15.08 -1.48
N ARG A 27 -4.39 14.47 -2.62
CA ARG A 27 -3.10 13.77 -2.78
C ARG A 27 -1.90 14.70 -2.61
N ARG A 28 -1.92 15.89 -3.21
CA ARG A 28 -0.83 16.87 -3.02
C ARG A 28 -0.67 17.26 -1.56
N ARG A 29 -1.78 17.52 -0.85
CA ARG A 29 -1.75 17.83 0.59
C ARG A 29 -1.19 16.67 1.43
N LEU A 30 -1.59 15.43 1.13
CA LEU A 30 -1.05 14.24 1.79
C LEU A 30 0.46 14.11 1.56
N VAL A 31 0.94 14.35 0.34
CA VAL A 31 2.38 14.36 0.03
C VAL A 31 3.12 15.39 0.87
N SER A 32 2.62 16.63 0.96
CA SER A 32 3.26 17.67 1.79
C SER A 32 3.37 17.25 3.25
N ILE A 33 2.28 16.75 3.85
CA ILE A 33 2.27 16.28 5.24
C ILE A 33 3.29 15.16 5.46
N LEU A 34 3.34 14.17 4.56
CA LEU A 34 4.25 13.03 4.69
C LEU A 34 5.70 13.44 4.47
N TRP A 35 5.95 14.35 3.53
CA TRP A 35 7.25 14.90 3.27
C TRP A 35 7.81 15.68 4.45
N GLU A 36 7.01 16.56 5.04
CA GLU A 36 7.38 17.32 6.25
C GLU A 36 7.76 16.38 7.40
N ARG A 37 7.01 15.30 7.62
CA ARG A 37 7.33 14.28 8.63
C ARG A 37 8.64 13.56 8.34
N LEU A 38 8.90 13.22 7.08
CA LEU A 38 10.14 12.56 6.68
C LEU A 38 11.35 13.46 6.93
N VAL A 39 11.24 14.74 6.55
CA VAL A 39 12.31 15.73 6.74
C VAL A 39 12.55 16.01 8.23
N ALA A 40 11.48 16.11 9.02
CA ALA A 40 11.58 16.35 10.47
C ALA A 40 12.25 15.20 11.25
N MET A 41 12.26 13.99 10.71
CA MET A 41 12.93 12.84 11.35
C MET A 41 14.43 12.76 11.10
N ASP A 42 15.00 13.68 10.35
CA ASP A 42 16.43 13.69 9.99
C ASP A 42 16.93 12.32 9.50
N SER A 43 16.10 11.68 8.65
CA SER A 43 16.40 10.35 8.12
C SER A 43 17.70 10.38 7.32
N PRO A 44 18.72 9.56 7.67
CA PRO A 44 20.03 9.61 7.00
C PRO A 44 19.99 9.20 5.53
N LEU A 45 18.88 8.61 5.08
CA LEU A 45 18.78 8.04 3.72
C LEU A 45 18.33 9.06 2.68
N TRP A 46 17.38 9.94 3.00
CA TRP A 46 16.79 10.82 1.99
C TRP A 46 17.40 12.23 1.96
N PRO A 47 17.75 12.86 3.08
CA PRO A 47 18.46 14.12 3.00
C PRO A 47 19.82 14.03 2.31
N CYS A 48 20.55 12.93 2.48
CA CYS A 48 21.91 12.77 1.94
C CYS A 48 21.98 12.64 0.41
N ARG A 49 20.85 12.30 -0.23
CA ARG A 49 20.78 12.10 -1.70
C ARG A 49 20.32 13.33 -2.47
N LEU A 50 19.85 14.35 -1.77
CA LEU A 50 19.42 15.59 -2.41
C LEU A 50 20.55 16.61 -2.45
N PRO A 51 20.68 17.41 -3.53
CA PRO A 51 21.65 18.49 -3.59
C PRO A 51 21.42 19.53 -2.49
N SER A 52 22.48 20.22 -2.11
CA SER A 52 22.41 21.35 -1.17
C SER A 52 21.42 22.40 -1.69
N GLY A 53 20.47 22.86 -0.86
CA GLY A 53 19.41 23.78 -1.29
C GLY A 53 18.00 23.15 -1.38
N ARG A 54 17.75 22.13 -0.63
CA ARG A 54 16.62 21.18 -0.64
C ARG A 54 15.22 21.78 -0.50
N ASP A 55 15.10 22.87 0.23
CA ASP A 55 13.81 23.44 0.64
C ASP A 55 13.01 24.06 -0.52
N ALA A 56 13.62 24.18 -1.69
CA ALA A 56 13.04 24.83 -2.86
C ALA A 56 12.72 23.90 -4.05
N LEU A 57 13.02 22.60 -3.96
CA LEU A 57 12.71 21.71 -5.10
C LEU A 57 11.20 21.39 -5.15
N PRO A 58 10.56 21.60 -6.30
CA PRO A 58 9.13 21.28 -6.45
C PRO A 58 8.92 19.77 -6.35
N ILE A 59 8.03 19.35 -5.45
CA ILE A 59 7.63 17.96 -5.31
C ILE A 59 6.50 17.67 -6.32
N GLN A 60 6.73 16.71 -7.18
CA GLN A 60 5.75 16.27 -8.16
C GLN A 60 5.39 14.80 -7.97
N VAL A 61 4.13 14.46 -8.22
CA VAL A 61 3.68 13.07 -8.29
C VAL A 61 3.48 12.72 -9.76
N VAL A 62 4.31 11.84 -10.27
CA VAL A 62 4.17 11.29 -11.62
C VAL A 62 3.73 9.84 -11.54
N ARG A 63 3.18 9.29 -12.63
CA ARG A 63 2.78 7.88 -12.71
C ARG A 63 3.56 7.19 -13.80
N ASP A 64 3.97 5.96 -13.55
CA ASP A 64 4.50 5.09 -14.58
C ASP A 64 3.37 4.54 -15.50
N PRO A 65 3.71 3.83 -16.58
CA PRO A 65 2.71 3.27 -17.49
C PRO A 65 1.71 2.30 -16.85
N LEU A 66 2.07 1.66 -15.73
CA LEU A 66 1.19 0.77 -14.96
C LEU A 66 0.40 1.53 -13.88
N GLY A 67 0.60 2.84 -13.75
CA GLY A 67 -0.13 3.72 -12.84
C GLY A 67 0.47 3.85 -11.44
N LYS A 68 1.64 3.21 -11.16
CA LYS A 68 2.33 3.37 -9.88
C LYS A 68 2.78 4.83 -9.71
N PRO A 69 2.45 5.48 -8.57
CA PRO A 69 2.91 6.83 -8.31
C PRO A 69 4.38 6.86 -7.91
N HIS A 70 5.08 7.88 -8.36
CA HIS A 70 6.45 8.20 -8.00
C HIS A 70 6.55 9.66 -7.59
N LEU A 71 7.36 9.95 -6.56
CA LEU A 71 7.75 11.32 -6.23
C LEU A 71 8.96 11.72 -7.07
N LEU A 72 8.90 12.93 -7.62
CA LEU A 72 10.05 13.60 -8.21
C LEU A 72 10.33 14.88 -7.43
N LEU A 73 11.59 15.13 -7.17
CA LEU A 73 12.15 16.31 -6.52
C LEU A 73 13.05 17.01 -7.55
N GLY A 74 12.47 17.87 -8.37
CA GLY A 74 13.11 18.30 -9.61
C GLY A 74 13.33 17.08 -10.54
N GLU A 75 14.59 16.77 -10.86
CA GLU A 75 14.97 15.61 -11.68
C GLU A 75 15.25 14.33 -10.86
N TYR A 76 15.25 14.44 -9.54
CA TYR A 76 15.60 13.32 -8.66
C TYR A 76 14.38 12.48 -8.30
N ARG A 77 14.55 11.16 -8.31
CA ARG A 77 13.53 10.25 -7.78
C ARG A 77 13.48 10.38 -6.25
N GLY A 78 12.30 10.69 -5.74
CA GLY A 78 12.02 10.75 -4.31
C GLY A 78 11.74 9.37 -3.70
N PRO A 79 11.38 9.34 -2.40
CA PRO A 79 10.98 8.14 -1.70
C PRO A 79 9.73 7.50 -2.31
N ALA A 80 9.57 6.20 -2.09
CA ALA A 80 8.41 5.48 -2.56
C ALA A 80 7.13 5.96 -1.88
N ILE A 81 6.08 6.15 -2.68
CA ILE A 81 4.77 6.62 -2.22
C ILE A 81 3.65 5.76 -2.79
N SER A 82 2.58 5.59 -2.03
CA SER A 82 1.37 4.89 -2.47
C SER A 82 0.12 5.58 -1.95
N PHE A 83 -0.99 5.44 -2.66
CA PHE A 83 -2.28 6.03 -2.33
C PHE A 83 -3.40 5.00 -2.42
N THR A 84 -4.43 5.19 -1.58
CA THR A 84 -5.70 4.48 -1.68
C THR A 84 -6.87 5.35 -1.25
N GLN A 85 -8.09 4.87 -1.47
CA GLN A 85 -9.33 5.48 -1.01
C GLN A 85 -10.18 4.39 -0.38
N GLY A 86 -10.69 4.65 0.81
CA GLY A 86 -11.55 3.74 1.55
C GLY A 86 -11.87 4.30 2.92
N GLY A 87 -12.93 3.82 3.57
CA GLY A 87 -13.34 4.31 4.89
C GLY A 87 -13.70 5.80 4.92
N GLY A 88 -14.25 6.33 3.82
CA GLY A 88 -14.60 7.74 3.73
C GLY A 88 -13.40 8.70 3.64
N ALA A 89 -12.19 8.21 3.39
CA ALA A 89 -10.96 9.00 3.36
C ALA A 89 -10.07 8.69 2.15
N VAL A 90 -9.15 9.59 1.86
CA VAL A 90 -8.00 9.38 0.97
C VAL A 90 -6.79 9.16 1.85
N TRP A 91 -6.05 8.10 1.59
CA TRP A 91 -4.88 7.67 2.34
C TRP A 91 -3.63 7.74 1.50
N ALA A 92 -2.51 8.02 2.15
CA ALA A 92 -1.19 7.93 1.54
C ALA A 92 -0.20 7.30 2.52
N ALA A 93 0.77 6.55 1.97
CA ALA A 93 1.93 6.06 2.70
C ALA A 93 3.21 6.40 1.94
N LEU A 94 4.27 6.74 2.69
CA LEU A 94 5.58 7.10 2.20
C LEU A 94 6.64 6.29 2.96
N CYS A 95 7.59 5.72 2.22
CA CYS A 95 8.68 4.94 2.80
C CYS A 95 9.96 5.77 2.84
N GLY A 96 10.58 5.86 3.99
CA GLY A 96 11.83 6.62 4.20
C GLY A 96 13.10 5.86 3.85
N ASP A 97 13.01 4.65 3.31
CA ASP A 97 14.14 3.88 2.81
C ASP A 97 13.99 3.55 1.30
N GLU A 98 14.83 2.67 0.78
CA GLU A 98 14.81 2.25 -0.63
C GLU A 98 13.73 1.19 -0.95
N SER A 99 12.90 0.82 0.03
CA SER A 99 11.84 -0.16 -0.17
C SER A 99 10.71 0.42 -1.01
N ASP A 100 10.12 -0.39 -1.87
CA ASP A 100 8.84 -0.05 -2.48
C ASP A 100 7.71 -0.20 -1.46
N ILE A 101 6.69 0.69 -1.56
CA ILE A 101 5.57 0.74 -0.64
C ILE A 101 4.23 0.62 -1.37
N GLY A 102 3.26 -0.04 -0.72
CA GLY A 102 1.86 -0.06 -1.14
C GLY A 102 0.94 0.15 0.05
N ILE A 103 -0.17 0.86 -0.13
CA ILE A 103 -1.20 1.06 0.90
C ILE A 103 -2.56 0.70 0.34
N ASP A 104 -3.36 0.02 1.15
CA ASP A 104 -4.76 -0.24 0.83
C ASP A 104 -5.66 -0.20 2.06
N VAL A 105 -6.95 0.13 1.83
CA VAL A 105 -8.00 0.15 2.84
C VAL A 105 -9.22 -0.53 2.26
N ALA A 106 -9.75 -1.55 2.96
CA ALA A 106 -10.95 -2.27 2.58
C ALA A 106 -11.97 -2.34 3.72
N GLU A 107 -13.24 -2.36 3.36
CA GLU A 107 -14.39 -2.40 4.27
C GLU A 107 -15.08 -3.76 4.22
N ALA A 108 -15.61 -4.22 5.36
CA ALA A 108 -16.24 -5.53 5.46
C ALA A 108 -17.52 -5.67 4.60
N ASP A 109 -18.22 -4.56 4.36
CA ASP A 109 -19.44 -4.51 3.55
C ASP A 109 -19.20 -4.67 2.04
N GLU A 110 -17.98 -4.49 1.56
CA GLU A 110 -17.59 -4.77 0.18
C GLU A 110 -17.65 -6.27 -0.16
N PHE A 111 -17.68 -7.14 0.86
CA PHE A 111 -17.57 -8.61 0.72
C PHE A 111 -18.85 -9.32 1.16
N GLN A 112 -20.02 -8.80 0.77
CA GLN A 112 -21.31 -9.35 1.09
C GLN A 112 -21.99 -10.00 -0.15
N GLY A 113 -23.00 -10.81 0.12
CA GLY A 113 -23.81 -11.43 -0.93
C GLY A 113 -23.02 -12.43 -1.79
N ASP A 114 -23.19 -12.35 -3.11
CA ASP A 114 -22.61 -13.28 -4.08
C ASP A 114 -21.13 -12.93 -4.46
N TYR A 115 -20.37 -12.37 -3.53
CA TYR A 115 -18.97 -12.06 -3.78
C TYR A 115 -18.18 -13.32 -4.20
N PRO A 116 -17.39 -13.29 -5.25
CA PRO A 116 -16.73 -14.46 -5.81
C PRO A 116 -15.48 -14.89 -5.01
N PHE A 117 -15.65 -15.23 -3.74
CA PHE A 117 -14.55 -15.58 -2.81
C PHE A 117 -13.56 -16.58 -3.41
N GLY A 118 -14.05 -17.63 -4.07
CA GLY A 118 -13.20 -18.67 -4.64
C GLY A 118 -12.35 -18.23 -5.83
N ARG A 119 -12.64 -17.08 -6.45
CA ARG A 119 -11.80 -16.48 -7.50
C ARG A 119 -10.71 -15.58 -6.95
N VAL A 120 -10.90 -15.10 -5.73
CA VAL A 120 -10.04 -14.06 -5.13
C VAL A 120 -9.15 -14.63 -4.04
N PHE A 121 -9.70 -15.51 -3.20
CA PHE A 121 -9.02 -16.04 -2.03
C PHE A 121 -8.74 -17.54 -2.14
N ASN A 122 -7.62 -17.98 -1.59
CA ASN A 122 -7.39 -19.39 -1.31
C ASN A 122 -8.14 -19.78 -0.03
N ALA A 123 -8.77 -20.94 -0.02
CA ALA A 123 -9.60 -21.38 1.12
C ALA A 123 -8.81 -21.42 2.44
N ARG A 124 -7.54 -21.87 2.41
CA ARG A 124 -6.68 -21.93 3.60
C ARG A 124 -6.33 -20.53 4.14
N GLU A 125 -6.05 -19.56 3.25
CA GLU A 125 -5.80 -18.18 3.64
C GLU A 125 -7.02 -17.58 4.33
N LEU A 126 -8.20 -17.73 3.70
CA LEU A 126 -9.44 -17.20 4.23
C LEU A 126 -9.78 -17.83 5.58
N GLN A 127 -9.67 -19.15 5.72
CA GLN A 127 -9.92 -19.84 6.97
C GLN A 127 -9.01 -19.34 8.11
N HIS A 128 -7.72 -19.12 7.81
CA HIS A 128 -6.79 -18.58 8.79
C HIS A 128 -7.20 -17.16 9.23
N VAL A 129 -7.51 -16.28 8.27
CA VAL A 129 -7.84 -14.89 8.56
C VAL A 129 -9.23 -14.75 9.21
N VAL A 130 -10.17 -15.64 8.94
CA VAL A 130 -11.47 -15.70 9.65
C VAL A 130 -11.26 -15.89 11.16
N SER A 131 -10.31 -16.73 11.58
CA SER A 131 -9.99 -16.88 13.00
C SER A 131 -9.42 -15.59 13.63
N LEU A 132 -8.63 -14.82 12.89
CA LEU A 132 -8.10 -13.53 13.33
C LEU A 132 -9.20 -12.44 13.42
N ALA A 133 -10.22 -12.54 12.55
CA ALA A 133 -11.34 -11.60 12.48
C ALA A 133 -12.51 -11.97 13.42
N GLY A 134 -12.29 -12.88 14.39
CA GLY A 134 -13.31 -13.29 15.35
C GLY A 134 -14.47 -14.08 14.73
N GLY A 135 -14.24 -14.78 13.63
CA GLY A 135 -15.25 -15.57 12.91
C GLY A 135 -16.04 -14.79 11.85
N ASP A 136 -15.83 -13.50 11.73
CA ASP A 136 -16.52 -12.63 10.75
C ASP A 136 -15.86 -12.74 9.36
N VAL A 137 -16.58 -13.37 8.43
CA VAL A 137 -16.10 -13.62 7.06
C VAL A 137 -15.92 -12.32 6.27
N GLY A 138 -16.80 -11.32 6.46
CA GLY A 138 -16.70 -10.03 5.79
C GLY A 138 -15.43 -9.28 6.21
N LYS A 139 -15.18 -9.20 7.54
CA LYS A 139 -13.95 -8.60 8.07
C LYS A 139 -12.70 -9.35 7.64
N ALA A 140 -12.74 -10.68 7.64
CA ALA A 140 -11.63 -11.51 7.18
C ALA A 140 -11.31 -11.26 5.71
N SER A 141 -12.34 -11.14 4.88
CA SER A 141 -12.18 -10.88 3.45
C SER A 141 -11.62 -9.49 3.18
N ALA A 142 -12.11 -8.47 3.91
CA ALA A 142 -11.59 -7.11 3.84
C ALA A 142 -10.10 -7.07 4.23
N LEU A 143 -9.72 -7.74 5.33
CA LEU A 143 -8.33 -7.86 5.74
C LEU A 143 -7.48 -8.51 4.65
N LEU A 144 -7.90 -9.67 4.16
CA LEU A 144 -7.13 -10.41 3.16
C LEU A 144 -7.04 -9.68 1.83
N TRP A 145 -8.10 -8.99 1.42
CA TRP A 145 -8.12 -8.15 0.22
C TRP A 145 -7.16 -6.97 0.34
N SER A 146 -7.25 -6.19 1.43
CA SER A 146 -6.36 -5.05 1.65
C SER A 146 -4.88 -5.48 1.68
N VAL A 147 -4.56 -6.66 2.24
CA VAL A 147 -3.21 -7.23 2.20
C VAL A 147 -2.76 -7.49 0.75
N LYS A 148 -3.61 -8.11 -0.08
CA LYS A 148 -3.28 -8.41 -1.48
C LYS A 148 -3.16 -7.15 -2.34
N GLU A 149 -4.09 -6.20 -2.18
CA GLU A 149 -4.06 -4.90 -2.87
C GLU A 149 -2.80 -4.08 -2.50
N ALA A 150 -2.48 -3.99 -1.21
CA ALA A 150 -1.27 -3.31 -0.77
C ALA A 150 -0.01 -3.96 -1.38
N ALA A 151 0.05 -5.29 -1.41
CA ALA A 151 1.18 -6.01 -2.00
C ALA A 151 1.37 -5.71 -3.49
N VAL A 152 0.31 -5.75 -4.30
CA VAL A 152 0.43 -5.45 -5.75
C VAL A 152 0.70 -3.97 -6.04
N LYS A 153 0.23 -3.06 -5.18
CA LYS A 153 0.56 -1.63 -5.26
C LYS A 153 2.05 -1.40 -4.97
N ALA A 154 2.61 -2.08 -3.98
CA ALA A 154 4.04 -2.03 -3.70
C ALA A 154 4.86 -2.57 -4.88
N LEU A 155 4.43 -3.67 -5.48
CA LEU A 155 5.05 -4.23 -6.68
C LEU A 155 4.90 -3.32 -7.91
N GLY A 156 3.91 -2.43 -7.93
CA GLY A 156 3.68 -1.51 -9.05
C GLY A 156 3.00 -2.15 -10.26
N CYS A 157 2.38 -3.32 -10.09
CA CYS A 157 1.76 -4.04 -11.20
C CYS A 157 0.23 -4.05 -11.18
N GLY A 158 -0.38 -3.76 -10.01
CA GLY A 158 -1.81 -3.97 -9.82
C GLY A 158 -2.22 -5.42 -10.14
N PHE A 159 -3.51 -5.68 -10.28
CA PHE A 159 -4.01 -6.99 -10.74
C PHE A 159 -4.00 -7.16 -12.26
N HIS A 160 -3.32 -6.28 -13.00
CA HIS A 160 -3.14 -6.42 -14.45
C HIS A 160 -2.17 -7.54 -14.82
N LEU A 161 -1.14 -7.76 -14.01
CA LEU A 161 -0.10 -8.77 -14.26
C LEU A 161 -0.20 -9.98 -13.33
N VAL A 162 -0.84 -9.83 -12.17
CA VAL A 162 -0.91 -10.86 -11.13
C VAL A 162 -2.36 -11.05 -10.72
N GLU A 163 -2.87 -12.27 -10.75
CA GLU A 163 -4.21 -12.58 -10.26
C GLU A 163 -4.22 -12.60 -8.72
N PRO A 164 -5.34 -12.26 -8.04
CA PRO A 164 -5.41 -12.28 -6.57
C PRO A 164 -5.04 -13.63 -5.96
N ARG A 165 -5.35 -14.75 -6.63
CA ARG A 165 -4.99 -16.10 -6.17
C ARG A 165 -3.51 -16.44 -6.33
N ASP A 166 -2.78 -15.70 -7.16
CA ASP A 166 -1.34 -15.86 -7.32
C ASP A 166 -0.53 -15.17 -6.20
N ILE A 167 -1.22 -14.45 -5.32
CA ILE A 167 -0.64 -13.79 -4.14
C ILE A 167 -0.99 -14.65 -2.91
N HIS A 168 0.01 -15.34 -2.38
CA HIS A 168 -0.13 -16.22 -1.24
C HIS A 168 0.17 -15.45 0.06
N VAL A 169 -0.86 -15.26 0.88
CA VAL A 169 -0.75 -14.63 2.20
C VAL A 169 -0.50 -15.73 3.24
N HIS A 170 0.66 -15.70 3.88
CA HIS A 170 1.03 -16.66 4.91
C HIS A 170 0.48 -16.23 6.28
N PRO A 171 0.45 -17.15 7.27
CA PRO A 171 -0.01 -16.85 8.62
C PRO A 171 0.67 -15.61 9.21
N ALA A 172 -0.13 -14.75 9.84
CA ALA A 172 0.33 -13.51 10.43
C ALA A 172 1.14 -13.74 11.71
N VAL A 173 2.08 -12.84 11.95
CA VAL A 173 2.65 -12.60 13.27
C VAL A 173 1.88 -11.45 13.91
N MET A 174 1.40 -11.65 15.14
CA MET A 174 0.69 -10.63 15.91
C MET A 174 1.69 -9.82 16.75
N GLY A 175 1.51 -8.50 16.80
CA GLY A 175 2.27 -7.61 17.67
C GLY A 175 1.47 -6.32 17.89
N ASP A 176 1.48 -5.79 19.09
CA ASP A 176 0.97 -4.45 19.50
C ASP A 176 -0.32 -3.96 18.78
N GLY A 177 -1.30 -4.86 18.63
CA GLY A 177 -2.58 -4.52 17.98
C GLY A 177 -2.57 -4.50 16.45
N GLU A 178 -1.51 -4.98 15.83
CA GLU A 178 -1.35 -5.11 14.39
C GLU A 178 -1.01 -6.55 13.96
N TYR A 179 -1.21 -6.83 12.68
CA TYR A 179 -0.86 -8.11 12.07
C TYR A 179 0.22 -7.88 11.00
N THR A 180 1.25 -8.72 11.00
CA THR A 180 2.28 -8.71 9.95
C THR A 180 2.22 -10.00 9.16
N PHE A 181 1.91 -9.89 7.88
CA PHE A 181 1.77 -11.01 6.96
C PHE A 181 2.98 -11.14 6.04
N PRO A 182 3.67 -12.30 6.03
CA PRO A 182 4.56 -12.65 4.93
C PRO A 182 3.71 -12.92 3.67
N VAL A 183 4.10 -12.35 2.53
CA VAL A 183 3.41 -12.56 1.25
C VAL A 183 4.38 -13.12 0.23
N ARG A 184 3.94 -14.12 -0.53
CA ARG A 184 4.70 -14.73 -1.62
C ARG A 184 3.87 -14.74 -2.90
N LEU A 185 4.55 -14.64 -4.02
CA LEU A 185 3.94 -14.79 -5.32
C LEU A 185 4.04 -16.24 -5.79
N SER A 186 3.01 -16.70 -6.51
CA SER A 186 3.08 -17.97 -7.22
C SER A 186 4.20 -17.96 -8.27
N ARG A 187 4.65 -19.14 -8.70
CA ARG A 187 5.62 -19.25 -9.79
C ARG A 187 5.12 -18.55 -11.06
N LYS A 188 3.84 -18.73 -11.41
CA LYS A 188 3.19 -18.10 -12.56
C LYS A 188 3.26 -16.56 -12.48
N ALA A 189 3.03 -15.97 -11.31
CA ALA A 189 3.15 -14.53 -11.12
C ALA A 189 4.61 -14.06 -11.24
N LEU A 190 5.56 -14.81 -10.67
CA LEU A 190 7.00 -14.47 -10.78
C LEU A 190 7.52 -14.48 -12.22
N GLU A 191 6.99 -15.38 -13.06
CA GLU A 191 7.36 -15.45 -14.49
C GLU A 191 6.85 -14.24 -15.29
N ARG A 192 5.74 -13.61 -14.85
CA ARG A 192 5.16 -12.42 -15.50
C ARG A 192 5.74 -11.11 -15.01
N LEU A 193 6.27 -11.10 -13.81
CA LEU A 193 6.85 -9.91 -13.22
C LEU A 193 8.34 -9.88 -13.57
N PRO A 194 8.86 -8.81 -14.18
CA PRO A 194 10.30 -8.66 -14.46
C PRO A 194 11.11 -8.43 -13.18
N LEU A 195 10.63 -8.96 -12.10
CA LEU A 195 11.15 -8.76 -10.76
C LEU A 195 12.03 -9.94 -10.41
N GLY A 196 13.32 -9.69 -10.22
CA GLY A 196 14.30 -10.72 -9.83
C GLY A 196 13.82 -11.58 -8.66
N ALA A 197 14.11 -12.88 -8.72
CA ALA A 197 13.90 -13.80 -7.62
C ALA A 197 14.61 -13.28 -6.35
N GLY A 198 13.96 -13.38 -5.20
CA GLY A 198 14.57 -13.06 -3.91
C GLY A 198 13.98 -11.85 -3.17
N ARG A 199 12.85 -11.29 -3.61
CA ARG A 199 12.17 -10.23 -2.88
C ARG A 199 11.28 -10.79 -1.78
N SER A 200 11.39 -10.21 -0.60
CA SER A 200 10.44 -10.45 0.48
C SER A 200 9.37 -9.36 0.47
N ILE A 201 8.12 -9.78 0.54
CA ILE A 201 6.97 -8.90 0.66
C ILE A 201 6.41 -9.10 2.06
N TRP A 202 6.31 -8.01 2.80
CA TRP A 202 5.71 -7.98 4.13
C TRP A 202 4.59 -6.97 4.14
N VAL A 203 3.47 -7.32 4.76
CA VAL A 203 2.32 -6.44 4.87
C VAL A 203 1.92 -6.30 6.33
N ARG A 204 1.92 -5.07 6.83
CA ARG A 204 1.39 -4.73 8.15
C ARG A 204 -0.05 -4.29 7.98
N SER A 205 -0.94 -4.85 8.80
CA SER A 205 -2.37 -4.56 8.76
C SER A 205 -2.86 -4.12 10.13
N LEU A 206 -3.57 -3.01 10.15
CA LEU A 206 -4.11 -2.37 11.34
C LEU A 206 -5.64 -2.32 11.25
N PRO A 207 -6.36 -2.73 12.29
CA PRO A 207 -7.80 -2.51 12.35
C PRO A 207 -8.09 -1.01 12.52
N GLN A 208 -9.02 -0.48 11.74
CA GLN A 208 -9.48 0.91 11.77
C GLN A 208 -11.00 0.92 11.82
N ALA A 209 -11.59 0.98 13.00
CA ALA A 209 -13.04 0.99 13.21
C ALA A 209 -13.78 -0.09 12.38
N LYS A 210 -14.23 0.24 11.15
CA LYS A 210 -14.95 -0.67 10.24
C LYS A 210 -14.10 -1.16 9.07
N THR A 211 -12.85 -0.72 8.97
CA THR A 211 -11.97 -0.98 7.84
C THR A 211 -10.68 -1.67 8.28
N TRP A 212 -9.97 -2.25 7.33
CA TRP A 212 -8.59 -2.69 7.48
C TRP A 212 -7.67 -1.82 6.66
N LEU A 213 -6.69 -1.24 7.32
CA LEU A 213 -5.58 -0.53 6.67
C LEU A 213 -4.39 -1.48 6.55
N SER A 214 -3.92 -1.71 5.35
CA SER A 214 -2.76 -2.55 5.05
C SER A 214 -1.66 -1.75 4.37
N ILE A 215 -0.41 -1.93 4.82
CA ILE A 215 0.77 -1.28 4.26
C ILE A 215 1.79 -2.36 3.92
N ALA A 216 2.11 -2.47 2.63
CA ALA A 216 3.06 -3.45 2.09
C ALA A 216 4.44 -2.84 1.85
N PHE A 217 5.46 -3.64 2.09
CA PHE A 217 6.86 -3.33 1.84
C PHE A 217 7.49 -4.40 0.97
N VAL A 218 8.20 -3.96 -0.06
CA VAL A 218 9.01 -4.83 -0.91
C VAL A 218 10.46 -4.43 -0.75
N ASN A 219 11.22 -5.25 -0.05
CA ASN A 219 12.66 -5.02 0.12
C ASN A 219 13.43 -5.52 -1.10
N TRP A 220 14.26 -4.65 -1.63
CA TRP A 220 15.26 -5.01 -2.62
C TRP A 220 16.47 -5.56 -1.86
N GLN A 221 16.66 -6.88 -1.86
CA GLN A 221 17.95 -7.41 -1.42
C GLN A 221 18.98 -7.08 -2.50
N CYS A 222 19.84 -6.09 -2.24
CA CYS A 222 21.08 -5.96 -2.99
C CYS A 222 21.86 -7.27 -2.82
N ARG A 223 22.08 -7.99 -3.92
CA ARG A 223 23.09 -9.06 -3.99
C ARG A 223 24.46 -8.45 -4.17
#